data_ef4a5bd7015218f1dba31df4a321d600
#
_entry.id   ef4a5bd7015218f1dba31df4a321d600
#
_cell.length_a   1.000
_cell.length_b   1.000
_cell.length_c   1.000
_cell.angle_alpha   90.00
_cell.angle_beta   90.00
_cell.angle_gamma   90.00
#
_symmetry.space_group_name_H-M   'P 1'
#
loop_
_entity.id
_entity.type
_entity.pdbx_description
1 polymer ?
#
loop_
_entity_poly.entity_id
_entity_poly.type
_entity_poly.pdbx_seq_one_letter_code
_entity_poly.pdbx_strand_id
1 'polypeptide(L)'
;MSVLVIDVGTSGLRASVVRDTGAIEHLQYEAFAPQSPAPGLVEFDAQLMRDAVLRVSAAALQAAGSVSAVGITNQRASTIMWDKATGIPCGPALGWQDLRTVMECIMARSEHNMSLAPNQTATKASWMLKNYSHNANVCFGTVDTWVAYVLSNGDLHVTDHSNAAVTGLYDPNSHKWSSRALDIMGVDIAMMPNVVPSSGVIGAASALPGAPPIAALVGDQQGSLIGQGCITAGKTKITFGTGGMLDTFTGPTAPTSANRLAGGTFPIVAYSDAHGIHWGNEAIMLSAGTNIDWLCADMQLIDSPEHSHEVASQVETTDGVVYVPALLGLGTPKWDYGARGTLLGITRGTSRAHIVRAVLEGIAHRGADMVDASQADSGLTIESIRVDG
;
A
#
# COMPACT_ATOMS: atom_id res chain seq x y z
N MET A 1 -11.30 26.76 0.64
CA MET A 1 -11.72 25.42 0.15
C MET A 1 -11.49 24.41 1.26
N SER A 2 -12.32 23.38 1.38
CA SER A 2 -12.12 22.30 2.33
C SER A 2 -12.40 20.96 1.65
N VAL A 3 -11.62 19.95 1.97
CA VAL A 3 -11.73 18.60 1.40
C VAL A 3 -11.89 17.60 2.52
N LEU A 4 -12.90 16.71 2.44
CA LEU A 4 -12.97 15.54 3.29
C LEU A 4 -11.97 14.51 2.75
N VAL A 5 -11.00 14.13 3.55
CA VAL A 5 -10.02 13.08 3.22
C VAL A 5 -10.39 11.83 4.00
N ILE A 6 -10.55 10.72 3.29
CA ILE A 6 -10.82 9.39 3.84
C ILE A 6 -9.59 8.52 3.57
N ASP A 7 -8.93 8.07 4.64
CA ASP A 7 -7.75 7.20 4.60
C ASP A 7 -8.12 5.83 5.16
N VAL A 8 -8.08 4.82 4.31
CA VAL A 8 -8.39 3.43 4.66
C VAL A 8 -7.11 2.60 4.69
N GLY A 9 -6.43 2.66 5.83
CA GLY A 9 -5.20 1.91 6.08
C GLY A 9 -5.45 0.44 6.41
N THR A 10 -4.37 -0.31 6.65
CA THR A 10 -4.45 -1.74 7.00
C THR A 10 -5.03 -1.99 8.38
N SER A 11 -4.72 -1.15 9.36
CA SER A 11 -5.11 -1.33 10.77
C SER A 11 -6.17 -0.34 11.26
N GLY A 12 -6.58 0.62 10.43
CA GLY A 12 -7.58 1.61 10.81
C GLY A 12 -8.00 2.51 9.67
N LEU A 13 -9.14 3.14 9.89
CA LEU A 13 -9.74 4.12 8.98
C LEU A 13 -9.69 5.50 9.64
N ARG A 14 -9.43 6.51 8.82
CA ARG A 14 -9.45 7.90 9.24
C ARG A 14 -10.31 8.71 8.28
N ALA A 15 -11.03 9.69 8.84
CA ALA A 15 -11.63 10.76 8.06
C ALA A 15 -11.29 12.09 8.71
N SER A 16 -10.87 13.07 7.92
CA SER A 16 -10.52 14.41 8.39
C SER A 16 -10.87 15.46 7.35
N VAL A 17 -10.99 16.69 7.77
CA VAL A 17 -11.21 17.82 6.86
C VAL A 17 -9.91 18.58 6.74
N VAL A 18 -9.40 18.67 5.49
CA VAL A 18 -8.20 19.42 5.15
C VAL A 18 -8.60 20.76 4.58
N ARG A 19 -8.06 21.86 5.13
CA ARG A 19 -8.27 23.22 4.68
C ARG A 19 -7.25 23.62 3.61
N ASP A 20 -7.53 24.69 2.89
CA ASP A 20 -6.59 25.29 1.92
C ASP A 20 -5.29 25.81 2.55
N THR A 21 -5.29 26.03 3.84
CA THR A 21 -4.08 26.35 4.64
C THR A 21 -3.21 25.13 4.93
N GLY A 22 -3.66 23.92 4.60
CA GLY A 22 -3.02 22.65 4.99
C GLY A 22 -3.40 22.17 6.39
N ALA A 23 -4.22 22.90 7.14
CA ALA A 23 -4.69 22.47 8.45
C ALA A 23 -5.58 21.23 8.33
N ILE A 24 -5.32 20.24 9.19
CA ILE A 24 -6.12 19.01 9.33
C ILE A 24 -7.02 19.19 10.54
N GLU A 25 -8.33 19.12 10.33
CA GLU A 25 -9.34 19.34 11.35
C GLU A 25 -10.34 18.18 11.41
N HIS A 26 -11.07 18.07 12.50
CA HIS A 26 -12.18 17.12 12.67
C HIS A 26 -11.78 15.66 12.41
N LEU A 27 -10.55 15.28 12.80
CA LEU A 27 -10.06 13.91 12.65
C LEU A 27 -10.95 12.93 13.42
N GLN A 28 -11.47 11.96 12.69
CA GLN A 28 -12.17 10.79 13.20
C GLN A 28 -11.31 9.56 12.89
N TYR A 29 -11.22 8.64 13.82
CA TYR A 29 -10.47 7.40 13.68
C TYR A 29 -11.28 6.22 14.19
N GLU A 30 -11.24 5.12 13.46
CA GLU A 30 -11.79 3.84 13.87
C GLU A 30 -10.77 2.74 13.60
N ALA A 31 -10.43 1.95 14.61
CA ALA A 31 -9.55 0.80 14.46
C ALA A 31 -10.25 -0.27 13.59
N PHE A 32 -9.54 -0.78 12.61
CA PHE A 32 -10.03 -1.77 11.68
C PHE A 32 -8.90 -2.73 11.32
N ALA A 33 -8.58 -3.64 12.21
CA ALA A 33 -7.52 -4.62 12.00
C ALA A 33 -8.04 -5.83 11.20
N PRO A 34 -7.29 -6.32 10.21
CA PRO A 34 -7.61 -7.57 9.55
C PRO A 34 -7.51 -8.74 10.52
N GLN A 35 -8.20 -9.84 10.18
CA GLN A 35 -8.14 -11.10 10.91
C GLN A 35 -7.15 -12.05 10.24
N SER A 36 -6.49 -12.89 11.03
CA SER A 36 -5.61 -13.94 10.53
C SER A 36 -6.17 -15.32 10.96
N PRO A 37 -7.09 -15.90 10.18
CA PRO A 37 -7.75 -17.16 10.55
C PRO A 37 -6.76 -18.35 10.60
N ALA A 38 -5.64 -18.26 9.91
CA ALA A 38 -4.52 -19.21 9.98
C ALA A 38 -3.21 -18.50 9.56
N PRO A 39 -2.03 -19.08 9.87
CA PRO A 39 -0.76 -18.49 9.44
C PRO A 39 -0.70 -18.21 7.95
N GLY A 40 -0.36 -16.98 7.57
CA GLY A 40 -0.28 -16.52 6.18
C GLY A 40 -1.62 -16.16 5.53
N LEU A 41 -2.74 -16.33 6.23
CA LEU A 41 -4.05 -15.85 5.77
C LEU A 41 -4.38 -14.51 6.41
N VAL A 42 -4.87 -13.56 5.60
CA VAL A 42 -5.24 -12.23 6.07
C VAL A 42 -6.55 -11.81 5.43
N GLU A 43 -7.59 -11.68 6.23
CA GLU A 43 -8.94 -11.41 5.80
C GLU A 43 -9.55 -10.22 6.53
N PHE A 44 -10.53 -9.56 5.92
CA PHE A 44 -11.35 -8.56 6.58
C PHE A 44 -12.79 -8.58 6.07
N ASP A 45 -13.70 -8.07 6.90
CA ASP A 45 -15.11 -7.93 6.54
C ASP A 45 -15.35 -6.60 5.81
N ALA A 46 -15.71 -6.68 4.52
CA ALA A 46 -15.97 -5.50 3.71
C ALA A 46 -17.25 -4.74 4.15
N GLN A 47 -18.24 -5.40 4.79
CA GLN A 47 -19.41 -4.71 5.34
C GLN A 47 -19.04 -3.89 6.58
N LEU A 48 -18.22 -4.44 7.46
CA LEU A 48 -17.71 -3.67 8.60
C LEU A 48 -16.89 -2.47 8.13
N MET A 49 -16.08 -2.62 7.08
CA MET A 49 -15.34 -1.50 6.45
C MET A 49 -16.31 -0.44 5.92
N ARG A 50 -17.36 -0.85 5.18
CA ARG A 50 -18.41 0.06 4.70
C ARG A 50 -19.00 0.89 5.83
N ASP A 51 -19.45 0.23 6.89
CA ASP A 51 -20.14 0.87 8.01
C ASP A 51 -19.18 1.83 8.75
N ALA A 52 -17.92 1.46 8.91
CA ALA A 52 -16.88 2.29 9.50
C ALA A 52 -16.60 3.54 8.63
N VAL A 53 -16.41 3.38 7.31
CA VAL A 53 -16.20 4.48 6.37
C VAL A 53 -17.35 5.49 6.46
N LEU A 54 -18.59 5.02 6.45
CA LEU A 54 -19.76 5.90 6.54
C LEU A 54 -19.82 6.63 7.88
N ARG A 55 -19.53 5.95 8.99
CA ARG A 55 -19.54 6.56 10.34
C ARG A 55 -18.49 7.67 10.48
N VAL A 56 -17.23 7.36 10.18
CA VAL A 56 -16.14 8.34 10.37
C VAL A 56 -16.29 9.53 9.43
N SER A 57 -16.73 9.28 8.17
CA SER A 57 -16.96 10.33 7.19
C SER A 57 -18.11 11.25 7.58
N ALA A 58 -19.25 10.67 8.01
CA ALA A 58 -20.40 11.45 8.46
C ALA A 58 -20.06 12.29 9.71
N ALA A 59 -19.32 11.72 10.66
CA ALA A 59 -18.90 12.43 11.88
C ALA A 59 -17.96 13.62 11.56
N ALA A 60 -16.99 13.43 10.67
CA ALA A 60 -16.10 14.50 10.24
C ALA A 60 -16.87 15.62 9.51
N LEU A 61 -17.81 15.26 8.64
CA LEU A 61 -18.67 16.23 7.94
C LEU A 61 -19.61 16.97 8.89
N GLN A 62 -20.21 16.29 9.84
CA GLN A 62 -21.09 16.91 10.83
C GLN A 62 -20.34 18.00 11.64
N ALA A 63 -19.08 17.73 11.97
CA ALA A 63 -18.24 18.70 12.70
C ALA A 63 -17.80 19.88 11.80
N ALA A 64 -17.56 19.63 10.50
CA ALA A 64 -17.05 20.64 9.56
C ALA A 64 -18.14 21.50 8.89
N GLY A 65 -19.37 21.00 8.84
CA GLY A 65 -20.52 21.61 8.15
C GLY A 65 -20.60 21.26 6.68
N SER A 66 -19.65 21.66 5.86
CA SER A 66 -19.63 21.33 4.42
C SER A 66 -18.21 21.25 3.88
N VAL A 67 -18.04 20.48 2.82
CA VAL A 67 -16.77 20.35 2.10
C VAL A 67 -16.98 20.54 0.61
N SER A 68 -15.94 20.96 -0.10
CA SER A 68 -15.97 21.17 -1.55
C SER A 68 -15.79 19.87 -2.34
N ALA A 69 -15.12 18.88 -1.74
CA ALA A 69 -14.83 17.60 -2.39
C ALA A 69 -14.49 16.51 -1.35
N VAL A 70 -14.46 15.26 -1.82
CA VAL A 70 -13.96 14.08 -1.11
C VAL A 70 -12.74 13.56 -1.85
N GLY A 71 -11.66 13.27 -1.10
CA GLY A 71 -10.50 12.52 -1.54
C GLY A 71 -10.39 11.21 -0.77
N ILE A 72 -10.06 10.13 -1.47
CA ILE A 72 -9.92 8.78 -0.90
C ILE A 72 -8.47 8.34 -1.10
N THR A 73 -7.84 7.89 -0.01
CA THR A 73 -6.58 7.17 -0.04
C THR A 73 -6.72 5.85 0.70
N ASN A 74 -5.94 4.84 0.33
CA ASN A 74 -6.20 3.48 0.80
C ASN A 74 -4.99 2.56 0.72
N GLN A 75 -4.97 1.53 1.59
CA GLN A 75 -4.10 0.36 1.42
C GLN A 75 -4.33 -0.27 0.04
N ARG A 76 -3.24 -0.61 -0.65
CA ARG A 76 -3.30 -1.08 -2.04
C ARG A 76 -3.48 -2.60 -2.13
N ALA A 77 -4.01 -3.08 -3.26
CA ALA A 77 -4.05 -4.49 -3.67
C ALA A 77 -4.86 -5.45 -2.78
N SER A 78 -5.40 -5.01 -1.66
CA SER A 78 -6.44 -5.76 -0.95
C SER A 78 -7.66 -5.91 -1.84
N THR A 79 -8.22 -7.13 -1.91
CA THR A 79 -9.20 -7.50 -2.94
C THR A 79 -10.55 -7.81 -2.34
N ILE A 80 -11.59 -7.20 -2.88
CA ILE A 80 -12.98 -7.38 -2.47
C ILE A 80 -13.77 -7.89 -3.67
N MET A 81 -14.67 -8.84 -3.43
CA MET A 81 -15.59 -9.41 -4.41
C MET A 81 -17.00 -9.28 -3.89
N TRP A 82 -17.93 -8.70 -4.67
CA TRP A 82 -19.32 -8.48 -4.25
C TRP A 82 -20.30 -8.56 -5.41
N ASP A 83 -21.56 -8.75 -5.07
CA ASP A 83 -22.66 -8.62 -6.03
C ASP A 83 -22.90 -7.13 -6.33
N LYS A 84 -22.71 -6.72 -7.58
CA LYS A 84 -22.77 -5.32 -8.02
C LYS A 84 -24.18 -4.71 -7.86
N ALA A 85 -25.22 -5.52 -7.90
CA ALA A 85 -26.58 -5.01 -7.80
C ALA A 85 -27.02 -4.75 -6.35
N THR A 86 -26.50 -5.56 -5.41
CA THR A 86 -26.91 -5.50 -4.00
C THR A 86 -25.87 -4.88 -3.08
N GLY A 87 -24.61 -4.82 -3.51
CA GLY A 87 -23.48 -4.40 -2.68
C GLY A 87 -23.14 -5.42 -1.58
N ILE A 88 -23.58 -6.67 -1.70
CA ILE A 88 -23.30 -7.71 -0.71
C ILE A 88 -22.00 -8.43 -1.08
N PRO A 89 -20.95 -8.44 -0.21
CA PRO A 89 -19.75 -9.22 -0.43
C PRO A 89 -20.03 -10.71 -0.57
N CYS A 90 -19.33 -11.36 -1.49
CA CYS A 90 -19.47 -12.81 -1.73
C CYS A 90 -18.75 -13.67 -0.68
N GLY A 91 -17.92 -13.04 0.14
CA GLY A 91 -17.15 -13.66 1.21
C GLY A 91 -16.19 -12.66 1.83
N PRO A 92 -15.29 -13.09 2.74
CA PRO A 92 -14.27 -12.21 3.31
C PRO A 92 -13.41 -11.57 2.21
N ALA A 93 -13.06 -10.31 2.39
CA ALA A 93 -12.08 -9.64 1.55
C ALA A 93 -10.67 -10.15 1.90
N LEU A 94 -9.79 -10.23 0.90
CA LEU A 94 -8.42 -10.71 1.08
C LEU A 94 -7.44 -9.54 1.18
N GLY A 95 -6.75 -9.44 2.30
CA GLY A 95 -5.74 -8.42 2.55
C GLY A 95 -4.55 -8.52 1.58
N TRP A 96 -3.84 -7.42 1.38
CA TRP A 96 -2.61 -7.42 0.57
C TRP A 96 -1.51 -8.32 1.15
N GLN A 97 -1.54 -8.59 2.45
CA GLN A 97 -0.60 -9.47 3.16
C GLN A 97 -0.93 -10.96 3.02
N ASP A 98 -2.09 -11.31 2.44
CA ASP A 98 -2.55 -12.69 2.34
C ASP A 98 -1.68 -13.50 1.36
N LEU A 99 -1.20 -14.65 1.82
CA LEU A 99 -0.28 -15.52 1.10
C LEU A 99 -0.93 -16.79 0.52
N ARG A 100 -2.28 -16.94 0.60
CA ARG A 100 -2.97 -18.17 0.15
C ARG A 100 -2.75 -18.48 -1.32
N THR A 101 -2.43 -17.48 -2.15
CA THR A 101 -2.29 -17.60 -3.59
C THR A 101 -0.84 -17.72 -4.07
N VAL A 102 0.10 -18.11 -3.20
CA VAL A 102 1.51 -18.33 -3.58
C VAL A 102 1.63 -19.38 -4.68
N MET A 103 0.84 -20.46 -4.61
CA MET A 103 0.87 -21.52 -5.63
C MET A 103 0.38 -21.01 -6.99
N GLU A 104 -0.66 -20.19 -7.03
CA GLU A 104 -1.15 -19.53 -8.24
C GLU A 104 -0.09 -18.63 -8.88
N CYS A 105 0.71 -17.93 -8.06
CA CYS A 105 1.84 -17.13 -8.57
C CYS A 105 2.91 -18.03 -9.23
N ILE A 106 3.23 -19.18 -8.63
CA ILE A 106 4.19 -20.14 -9.18
C ILE A 106 3.67 -20.71 -10.51
N MET A 107 2.40 -21.11 -10.57
CA MET A 107 1.77 -21.63 -11.78
C MET A 107 1.71 -20.57 -12.89
N ALA A 108 1.31 -19.33 -12.59
CA ALA A 108 1.31 -18.23 -13.56
C ALA A 108 2.69 -18.00 -14.16
N ARG A 109 3.76 -18.13 -13.36
CA ARG A 109 5.13 -17.99 -13.83
C ARG A 109 5.57 -19.18 -14.70
N SER A 110 5.31 -20.43 -14.27
CA SER A 110 5.77 -21.63 -14.95
C SER A 110 5.02 -21.89 -16.27
N GLU A 111 3.71 -21.65 -16.29
CA GLU A 111 2.86 -22.00 -17.42
C GLU A 111 2.69 -20.86 -18.42
N HIS A 112 2.71 -19.61 -17.92
CA HIS A 112 2.38 -18.44 -18.74
C HIS A 112 3.50 -17.38 -18.81
N ASN A 113 4.64 -17.63 -18.16
CA ASN A 113 5.73 -16.65 -18.01
C ASN A 113 5.23 -15.30 -17.47
N MET A 114 4.30 -15.35 -16.51
CA MET A 114 3.71 -14.20 -15.87
C MET A 114 4.18 -14.10 -14.41
N SER A 115 5.02 -13.12 -14.11
CA SER A 115 5.55 -12.92 -12.77
C SER A 115 4.56 -12.11 -11.94
N LEU A 116 3.89 -12.78 -11.01
CA LEU A 116 2.97 -12.19 -10.03
C LEU A 116 3.51 -12.38 -8.61
N ALA A 117 3.03 -11.55 -7.71
CA ALA A 117 3.27 -11.67 -6.29
C ALA A 117 1.95 -11.88 -5.53
N PRO A 118 1.94 -12.65 -4.43
CA PRO A 118 0.70 -12.99 -3.72
C PRO A 118 0.01 -11.77 -3.09
N ASN A 119 0.73 -10.67 -2.88
CA ASN A 119 0.15 -9.41 -2.43
C ASN A 119 -0.70 -8.69 -3.50
N GLN A 120 -0.60 -9.06 -4.78
CA GLN A 120 -1.38 -8.46 -5.87
C GLN A 120 -2.81 -9.02 -5.94
N THR A 121 -3.73 -8.25 -6.55
CA THR A 121 -5.14 -8.61 -6.72
C THR A 121 -5.35 -9.79 -7.66
N ALA A 122 -4.53 -9.94 -8.69
CA ALA A 122 -4.71 -10.89 -9.80
C ALA A 122 -5.01 -12.32 -9.34
N THR A 123 -4.13 -12.90 -8.54
CA THR A 123 -4.29 -14.28 -8.05
C THR A 123 -5.39 -14.41 -7.00
N LYS A 124 -5.62 -13.35 -6.19
CA LYS A 124 -6.73 -13.32 -5.22
C LYS A 124 -8.09 -13.33 -5.92
N ALA A 125 -8.27 -12.52 -6.98
CA ALA A 125 -9.50 -12.52 -7.76
C ALA A 125 -9.79 -13.89 -8.38
N SER A 126 -8.78 -14.52 -9.00
CA SER A 126 -8.87 -15.89 -9.52
C SER A 126 -9.26 -16.90 -8.42
N TRP A 127 -8.64 -16.80 -7.25
CA TRP A 127 -8.93 -17.68 -6.13
C TRP A 127 -10.36 -17.47 -5.60
N MET A 128 -10.80 -16.22 -5.44
CA MET A 128 -12.16 -15.89 -4.96
C MET A 128 -13.23 -16.43 -5.90
N LEU A 129 -13.06 -16.30 -7.23
CA LEU A 129 -14.00 -16.87 -8.21
C LEU A 129 -14.16 -18.38 -8.07
N LYS A 130 -13.11 -19.10 -7.71
CA LYS A 130 -13.13 -20.55 -7.55
C LYS A 130 -13.73 -21.00 -6.22
N ASN A 131 -13.64 -20.16 -5.17
CA ASN A 131 -13.91 -20.58 -3.80
C ASN A 131 -15.14 -19.92 -3.16
N TYR A 132 -15.62 -18.79 -3.69
CA TYR A 132 -16.81 -18.12 -3.17
C TYR A 132 -18.02 -18.37 -4.07
N SER A 133 -19.18 -18.53 -3.44
CA SER A 133 -20.44 -18.58 -4.17
C SER A 133 -20.76 -17.20 -4.73
N HIS A 134 -21.09 -17.13 -6.01
CA HIS A 134 -21.43 -15.88 -6.69
C HIS A 134 -22.44 -16.09 -7.81
N ASN A 135 -23.04 -15.01 -8.27
CA ASN A 135 -23.95 -14.97 -9.43
C ASN A 135 -23.29 -14.23 -10.62
N ALA A 136 -24.05 -14.01 -11.68
CA ALA A 136 -23.56 -13.33 -12.88
C ALA A 136 -23.28 -11.83 -12.69
N ASN A 137 -23.77 -11.21 -11.59
CA ASN A 137 -23.56 -9.78 -11.30
C ASN A 137 -22.33 -9.52 -10.43
N VAL A 138 -21.47 -10.52 -10.24
CA VAL A 138 -20.28 -10.37 -9.41
C VAL A 138 -19.30 -9.38 -10.02
N CYS A 139 -18.66 -8.58 -9.16
CA CYS A 139 -17.60 -7.67 -9.53
C CYS A 139 -16.48 -7.66 -8.50
N PHE A 140 -15.35 -7.10 -8.91
CA PHE A 140 -14.14 -6.96 -8.10
C PHE A 140 -13.78 -5.50 -7.91
N GLY A 141 -13.01 -5.25 -6.86
CA GLY A 141 -12.32 -4.00 -6.65
C GLY A 141 -11.25 -4.11 -5.59
N THR A 142 -10.39 -3.12 -5.60
CA THR A 142 -9.51 -2.78 -4.50
C THR A 142 -10.27 -1.91 -3.49
N VAL A 143 -9.62 -1.52 -2.41
CA VAL A 143 -10.29 -0.76 -1.32
C VAL A 143 -10.85 0.57 -1.82
N ASP A 144 -10.14 1.29 -2.70
CA ASP A 144 -10.65 2.51 -3.33
C ASP A 144 -11.95 2.30 -4.09
N THR A 145 -12.02 1.20 -4.87
CA THR A 145 -13.22 0.84 -5.62
C THR A 145 -14.40 0.59 -4.68
N TRP A 146 -14.17 -0.17 -3.61
CA TRP A 146 -15.19 -0.47 -2.62
C TRP A 146 -15.69 0.79 -1.92
N VAL A 147 -14.77 1.67 -1.50
CA VAL A 147 -15.12 2.94 -0.84
C VAL A 147 -15.87 3.86 -1.79
N ALA A 148 -15.44 4.00 -3.04
CA ALA A 148 -16.15 4.79 -4.04
C ALA A 148 -17.56 4.23 -4.31
N TYR A 149 -17.70 2.90 -4.40
CA TYR A 149 -18.99 2.22 -4.55
C TYR A 149 -19.91 2.51 -3.35
N VAL A 150 -19.40 2.37 -2.13
CA VAL A 150 -20.14 2.64 -0.89
C VAL A 150 -20.60 4.10 -0.81
N LEU A 151 -19.68 5.04 -1.04
CA LEU A 151 -19.97 6.48 -0.94
C LEU A 151 -20.96 6.97 -2.02
N SER A 152 -20.99 6.30 -3.17
CA SER A 152 -21.92 6.64 -4.27
C SER A 152 -23.24 5.89 -4.24
N ASN A 153 -23.54 5.12 -3.17
CA ASN A 153 -24.69 4.22 -3.11
C ASN A 153 -24.76 3.21 -4.27
N GLY A 154 -23.61 2.74 -4.75
CA GLY A 154 -23.49 1.74 -5.80
C GLY A 154 -23.38 2.28 -7.23
N ASP A 155 -23.43 3.60 -7.43
CA ASP A 155 -23.37 4.20 -8.77
C ASP A 155 -21.96 4.11 -9.41
N LEU A 156 -20.90 4.12 -8.58
CA LEU A 156 -19.52 4.12 -9.04
C LEU A 156 -18.87 2.74 -8.83
N HIS A 157 -18.38 2.18 -9.93
CA HIS A 157 -17.48 1.01 -9.93
C HIS A 157 -16.20 1.43 -10.65
N VAL A 158 -15.32 2.10 -9.93
CA VAL A 158 -14.12 2.77 -10.45
C VAL A 158 -12.91 2.50 -9.58
N THR A 159 -11.74 2.54 -10.16
CA THR A 159 -10.43 2.54 -9.49
C THR A 159 -9.51 3.55 -10.18
N ASP A 160 -8.53 4.10 -9.47
CA ASP A 160 -7.57 4.97 -10.11
C ASP A 160 -6.39 4.19 -10.71
N HIS A 161 -5.59 4.89 -11.54
CA HIS A 161 -4.40 4.28 -12.15
C HIS A 161 -3.37 3.81 -11.12
N SER A 162 -3.23 4.45 -9.96
CA SER A 162 -2.25 4.06 -8.94
C SER A 162 -2.62 2.74 -8.26
N ASN A 163 -3.90 2.54 -7.98
CA ASN A 163 -4.42 1.27 -7.46
C ASN A 163 -4.46 0.18 -8.53
N ALA A 164 -4.90 0.52 -9.76
CA ALA A 164 -4.95 -0.44 -10.87
C ALA A 164 -3.55 -1.01 -11.19
N ALA A 165 -2.51 -0.17 -11.22
CA ALA A 165 -1.16 -0.57 -11.60
C ALA A 165 -0.54 -1.64 -10.69
N VAL A 166 -0.93 -1.68 -9.40
CA VAL A 166 -0.40 -2.66 -8.45
C VAL A 166 -1.22 -3.95 -8.36
N THR A 167 -2.28 -4.10 -9.17
CA THR A 167 -3.14 -5.30 -9.15
C THR A 167 -2.52 -6.54 -9.80
N GLY A 168 -1.52 -6.37 -10.69
CA GLY A 168 -1.04 -7.43 -11.58
C GLY A 168 -1.95 -7.70 -12.78
N LEU A 169 -3.02 -6.92 -12.97
CA LEU A 169 -3.99 -7.03 -14.07
C LEU A 169 -3.94 -5.82 -15.03
N TYR A 170 -3.16 -4.81 -14.73
CA TYR A 170 -3.04 -3.57 -15.48
C TYR A 170 -1.93 -3.63 -16.53
N ASP A 171 -2.17 -3.07 -17.71
CA ASP A 171 -1.17 -2.90 -18.75
C ASP A 171 -0.69 -1.44 -18.78
N PRO A 172 0.58 -1.18 -18.44
CA PRO A 172 1.13 0.16 -18.41
C PRO A 172 1.25 0.82 -19.78
N ASN A 173 1.22 0.07 -20.87
CA ASN A 173 1.34 0.62 -22.23
C ASN A 173 -0.01 1.13 -22.75
N SER A 174 -1.08 0.39 -22.52
CA SER A 174 -2.43 0.78 -22.94
C SER A 174 -3.18 1.59 -21.87
N HIS A 175 -2.67 1.62 -20.65
CA HIS A 175 -3.29 2.24 -19.47
C HIS A 175 -4.68 1.66 -19.16
N LYS A 176 -4.86 0.35 -19.40
CA LYS A 176 -6.12 -0.39 -19.25
C LYS A 176 -5.86 -1.74 -18.59
N TRP A 177 -6.93 -2.46 -18.32
CA TRP A 177 -6.83 -3.86 -17.91
C TRP A 177 -6.20 -4.70 -19.02
N SER A 178 -5.23 -5.54 -18.67
CA SER A 178 -4.55 -6.46 -19.59
C SER A 178 -5.45 -7.64 -19.91
N SER A 179 -5.94 -7.74 -21.15
CA SER A 179 -6.74 -8.90 -21.59
C SER A 179 -6.01 -10.22 -21.36
N ARG A 180 -4.70 -10.26 -21.66
CA ARG A 180 -3.87 -11.44 -21.39
C ARG A 180 -3.85 -11.83 -19.91
N ALA A 181 -3.67 -10.87 -19.01
CA ALA A 181 -3.63 -11.16 -17.57
C ALA A 181 -4.99 -11.60 -17.05
N LEU A 182 -6.07 -10.97 -17.50
CA LEU A 182 -7.44 -11.34 -17.17
C LEU A 182 -7.77 -12.76 -17.66
N ASP A 183 -7.43 -13.10 -18.90
CA ASP A 183 -7.65 -14.44 -19.47
C ASP A 183 -6.90 -15.52 -18.67
N ILE A 184 -5.63 -15.29 -18.33
CA ILE A 184 -4.82 -16.23 -17.54
C ILE A 184 -5.43 -16.42 -16.15
N MET A 185 -5.92 -15.36 -15.53
CA MET A 185 -6.53 -15.42 -14.20
C MET A 185 -7.99 -15.89 -14.21
N GLY A 186 -8.62 -16.03 -15.39
CA GLY A 186 -10.01 -16.42 -15.54
C GLY A 186 -11.00 -15.34 -15.02
N VAL A 187 -10.62 -14.07 -15.12
CA VAL A 187 -11.43 -12.92 -14.68
C VAL A 187 -12.01 -12.23 -15.92
N ASP A 188 -13.34 -12.12 -15.96
CA ASP A 188 -13.99 -11.36 -17.03
C ASP A 188 -13.79 -9.85 -16.82
N ILE A 189 -13.47 -9.13 -17.89
CA ILE A 189 -13.29 -7.67 -17.86
C ILE A 189 -14.55 -6.94 -17.37
N ALA A 190 -15.74 -7.50 -17.58
CA ALA A 190 -16.99 -6.94 -17.09
C ALA A 190 -17.09 -6.92 -15.56
N MET A 191 -16.30 -7.74 -14.88
CA MET A 191 -16.20 -7.76 -13.41
C MET A 191 -15.26 -6.69 -12.86
N MET A 192 -14.43 -6.08 -13.72
CA MET A 192 -13.41 -5.12 -13.29
C MET A 192 -13.95 -3.68 -13.28
N PRO A 193 -13.46 -2.82 -12.36
CA PRO A 193 -13.83 -1.42 -12.30
C PRO A 193 -13.32 -0.64 -13.51
N ASN A 194 -13.98 0.48 -13.83
CA ASN A 194 -13.44 1.43 -14.79
C ASN A 194 -12.22 2.13 -14.19
N VAL A 195 -11.12 2.19 -14.95
CA VAL A 195 -9.92 2.92 -14.54
C VAL A 195 -10.11 4.40 -14.83
N VAL A 196 -9.91 5.24 -13.82
CA VAL A 196 -10.09 6.70 -13.89
C VAL A 196 -8.81 7.43 -13.47
N PRO A 197 -8.64 8.73 -13.80
CA PRO A 197 -7.55 9.53 -13.25
C PRO A 197 -7.59 9.59 -11.73
N SER A 198 -6.41 9.70 -11.11
CA SER A 198 -6.28 9.85 -9.65
C SER A 198 -6.88 11.17 -9.15
N SER A 199 -6.95 12.18 -10.02
CA SER A 199 -7.44 13.53 -9.72
C SER A 199 -8.43 14.01 -10.78
N GLY A 200 -9.56 14.57 -10.33
CA GLY A 200 -10.69 15.03 -11.14
C GLY A 200 -12.01 14.55 -10.56
N VAL A 201 -13.11 15.24 -10.86
CA VAL A 201 -14.44 14.83 -10.38
C VAL A 201 -14.85 13.53 -11.05
N ILE A 202 -15.08 12.49 -10.24
CA ILE A 202 -15.41 11.14 -10.69
C ILE A 202 -16.91 10.88 -10.54
N GLY A 203 -17.54 11.44 -9.51
CA GLY A 203 -18.97 11.29 -9.21
C GLY A 203 -19.31 11.96 -7.89
N ALA A 204 -20.44 11.62 -7.30
CA ALA A 204 -20.92 12.19 -6.05
C ALA A 204 -20.87 11.16 -4.90
N ALA A 205 -20.48 11.59 -3.71
CA ALA A 205 -20.60 10.80 -2.48
C ALA A 205 -22.05 10.91 -1.95
N SER A 206 -23.01 10.36 -2.70
CA SER A 206 -24.45 10.47 -2.43
C SER A 206 -24.89 9.80 -1.11
N ALA A 207 -24.06 8.94 -0.54
CA ALA A 207 -24.29 8.36 0.78
C ALA A 207 -23.94 9.34 1.93
N LEU A 208 -23.28 10.48 1.63
CA LEU A 208 -22.90 11.47 2.63
C LEU A 208 -23.82 12.71 2.57
N PRO A 209 -24.02 13.42 3.69
CA PRO A 209 -24.76 14.68 3.71
C PRO A 209 -24.22 15.69 2.71
N GLY A 210 -25.10 16.28 1.90
CA GLY A 210 -24.73 17.27 0.87
C GLY A 210 -24.14 16.66 -0.40
N ALA A 211 -23.97 15.35 -0.49
CA ALA A 211 -23.47 14.61 -1.65
C ALA A 211 -22.23 15.29 -2.32
N PRO A 212 -21.15 15.57 -1.55
CA PRO A 212 -19.99 16.26 -2.10
C PRO A 212 -19.36 15.43 -3.23
N PRO A 213 -18.73 16.08 -4.25
CA PRO A 213 -18.08 15.36 -5.33
C PRO A 213 -16.87 14.54 -4.84
N ILE A 214 -16.74 13.31 -5.29
CA ILE A 214 -15.53 12.51 -5.15
C ILE A 214 -14.57 13.00 -6.24
N ALA A 215 -13.41 13.54 -5.83
CA ALA A 215 -12.49 14.23 -6.74
C ALA A 215 -11.06 13.69 -6.70
N ALA A 216 -10.77 12.70 -5.86
CA ALA A 216 -9.49 12.01 -5.86
C ALA A 216 -9.62 10.59 -5.34
N LEU A 217 -8.91 9.66 -6.00
CA LEU A 217 -8.61 8.30 -5.58
C LEU A 217 -7.10 8.10 -5.72
N VAL A 218 -6.42 7.59 -4.69
CA VAL A 218 -4.98 7.34 -4.77
C VAL A 218 -4.56 6.30 -3.73
N GLY A 219 -3.61 5.42 -4.06
CA GLY A 219 -3.01 4.51 -3.09
C GLY A 219 -2.27 5.26 -1.98
N ASP A 220 -2.22 4.69 -0.78
CA ASP A 220 -1.62 5.30 0.42
C ASP A 220 -0.16 5.72 0.23
N GLN A 221 0.67 4.88 -0.39
CA GLN A 221 2.07 5.19 -0.65
C GLN A 221 2.23 6.33 -1.66
N GLN A 222 1.40 6.36 -2.69
CA GLN A 222 1.36 7.44 -3.66
C GLN A 222 0.81 8.73 -3.05
N GLY A 223 -0.22 8.62 -2.19
CA GLY A 223 -0.72 9.75 -1.41
C GLY A 223 0.37 10.37 -0.53
N SER A 224 1.17 9.55 0.14
CA SER A 224 2.34 9.99 0.90
C SER A 224 3.39 10.65 0.00
N LEU A 225 3.72 10.06 -1.15
CA LEU A 225 4.70 10.60 -2.11
C LEU A 225 4.32 12.04 -2.54
N ILE A 226 3.05 12.23 -2.94
CA ILE A 226 2.52 13.54 -3.34
C ILE A 226 2.46 14.49 -2.14
N GLY A 227 1.94 14.03 -1.02
CA GLY A 227 1.78 14.84 0.21
C GLY A 227 3.10 15.38 0.74
N GLN A 228 4.20 14.66 0.53
CA GLN A 228 5.55 15.10 0.87
C GLN A 228 6.21 15.98 -0.22
N GLY A 229 5.48 16.34 -1.27
CA GLY A 229 5.96 17.20 -2.35
C GLY A 229 6.92 16.50 -3.31
N CYS A 230 6.93 15.17 -3.35
CA CYS A 230 7.76 14.39 -4.26
C CYS A 230 7.07 14.26 -5.63
N ILE A 231 6.94 15.38 -6.36
CA ILE A 231 6.23 15.49 -7.65
C ILE A 231 7.13 15.95 -8.80
N THR A 232 8.46 15.92 -8.62
CA THR A 232 9.44 16.16 -9.66
C THR A 232 10.43 15.02 -9.72
N ALA A 233 10.96 14.71 -10.91
CA ALA A 233 11.86 13.58 -11.13
C ALA A 233 13.04 13.58 -10.15
N GLY A 234 13.31 12.43 -9.52
CA GLY A 234 14.35 12.23 -8.50
C GLY A 234 13.92 12.58 -7.06
N LYS A 235 12.74 13.20 -6.86
CA LYS A 235 12.22 13.40 -5.50
C LYS A 235 11.69 12.09 -4.95
N THR A 236 12.09 11.81 -3.71
CA THR A 236 11.93 10.50 -3.09
C THR A 236 11.46 10.63 -1.66
N LYS A 237 10.58 9.72 -1.27
CA LYS A 237 10.20 9.52 0.14
C LYS A 237 10.48 8.08 0.56
N ILE A 238 10.66 7.87 1.86
CA ILE A 238 10.69 6.56 2.49
C ILE A 238 9.77 6.56 3.70
N THR A 239 8.87 5.60 3.76
CA THR A 239 7.99 5.35 4.90
C THR A 239 8.53 4.15 5.68
N PHE A 240 8.88 4.35 6.96
CA PHE A 240 9.27 3.29 7.88
C PHE A 240 8.08 2.89 8.76
N GLY A 241 7.16 2.11 8.18
CA GLY A 241 6.07 1.47 8.93
C GLY A 241 6.46 0.06 9.38
N THR A 242 5.53 -0.89 9.36
CA THR A 242 5.77 -2.33 9.59
C THR A 242 6.91 -2.84 8.69
N GLY A 243 6.80 -2.57 7.38
CA GLY A 243 7.91 -2.65 6.42
C GLY A 243 8.40 -1.25 6.06
N GLY A 244 9.37 -1.17 5.11
CA GLY A 244 9.84 0.10 4.55
C GLY A 244 9.45 0.21 3.08
N MET A 245 8.89 1.35 2.67
CA MET A 245 8.52 1.64 1.27
C MET A 245 9.22 2.90 0.82
N LEU A 246 10.14 2.77 -0.13
CA LEU A 246 10.78 3.92 -0.77
C LEU A 246 10.15 4.12 -2.13
N ASP A 247 9.58 5.30 -2.36
CA ASP A 247 9.00 5.70 -3.63
C ASP A 247 9.74 6.89 -4.21
N THR A 248 10.16 6.74 -5.46
CA THR A 248 10.81 7.81 -6.23
C THR A 248 9.93 8.22 -7.39
N PHE A 249 9.65 9.50 -7.52
CA PHE A 249 8.96 10.04 -8.67
C PHE A 249 9.89 10.08 -9.89
N THR A 250 9.49 9.45 -11.00
CA THR A 250 10.32 9.34 -12.21
C THR A 250 9.86 10.22 -13.37
N GLY A 251 8.63 10.76 -13.31
CA GLY A 251 8.10 11.68 -14.31
C GLY A 251 7.10 11.04 -15.27
N PRO A 252 6.86 11.65 -16.45
CA PRO A 252 5.80 11.22 -17.35
C PRO A 252 6.17 10.03 -18.25
N THR A 253 7.43 9.62 -18.30
CA THR A 253 7.88 8.53 -19.17
C THR A 253 7.49 7.18 -18.57
N ALA A 254 6.71 6.39 -19.33
CA ALA A 254 6.31 5.05 -18.94
C ALA A 254 7.54 4.13 -18.76
N PRO A 255 7.51 3.23 -17.78
CA PRO A 255 8.60 2.26 -17.57
C PRO A 255 8.66 1.27 -18.73
N THR A 256 9.84 0.71 -18.97
CA THR A 256 10.08 -0.29 -20.03
C THR A 256 9.48 -1.67 -19.70
N SER A 257 9.08 -1.89 -18.47
CA SER A 257 8.51 -3.15 -17.96
C SER A 257 7.46 -2.85 -16.90
N ALA A 258 6.39 -3.64 -16.87
CA ALA A 258 5.40 -3.65 -15.79
C ALA A 258 5.86 -4.48 -14.58
N ASN A 259 6.94 -5.22 -14.72
CA ASN A 259 7.47 -6.13 -13.72
C ASN A 259 8.64 -5.49 -12.96
N ARG A 260 9.14 -6.24 -11.98
CA ARG A 260 10.35 -5.89 -11.25
C ARG A 260 11.49 -5.56 -12.20
N LEU A 261 12.13 -4.41 -11.97
CA LEU A 261 13.27 -3.93 -12.72
C LEU A 261 14.58 -4.63 -12.28
N ALA A 262 15.68 -4.38 -13.01
CA ALA A 262 16.95 -5.07 -12.79
C ALA A 262 17.57 -4.79 -11.42
N GLY A 263 17.43 -3.57 -10.89
CA GLY A 263 17.84 -3.20 -9.53
C GLY A 263 16.88 -3.68 -8.44
N GLY A 264 15.78 -4.34 -8.81
CA GLY A 264 14.84 -4.95 -7.88
C GLY A 264 13.69 -4.07 -7.43
N THR A 265 13.52 -2.88 -8.02
CA THR A 265 12.37 -2.01 -7.76
C THR A 265 11.17 -2.38 -8.64
N PHE A 266 10.00 -1.85 -8.31
CA PHE A 266 8.80 -1.98 -9.12
C PHE A 266 8.38 -0.64 -9.71
N PRO A 267 7.99 -0.59 -10.99
CA PRO A 267 7.34 0.60 -11.51
C PRO A 267 5.95 0.76 -10.88
N ILE A 268 5.63 1.98 -10.51
CA ILE A 268 4.31 2.37 -10.01
C ILE A 268 3.77 3.56 -10.80
N VAL A 269 2.46 3.70 -10.85
CA VAL A 269 1.84 4.98 -11.20
C VAL A 269 1.85 5.84 -9.94
N ALA A 270 2.57 6.96 -9.96
CA ALA A 270 2.62 7.91 -8.85
C ALA A 270 1.28 8.64 -8.69
N TYR A 271 0.74 9.14 -9.79
CA TYR A 271 -0.62 9.67 -9.92
C TYR A 271 -0.96 9.86 -11.40
N SER A 272 -2.23 10.16 -11.66
CA SER A 272 -2.70 10.58 -12.98
C SER A 272 -3.71 11.72 -12.86
N ASP A 273 -3.71 12.60 -13.86
CA ASP A 273 -4.59 13.76 -13.94
C ASP A 273 -5.03 14.02 -15.39
N ALA A 274 -5.59 15.21 -15.66
CA ALA A 274 -6.00 15.61 -17.01
C ALA A 274 -4.81 15.74 -18.00
N HIS A 275 -3.58 15.82 -17.52
CA HIS A 275 -2.35 15.95 -18.33
C HIS A 275 -1.71 14.60 -18.65
N GLY A 276 -2.11 13.55 -17.95
CA GLY A 276 -1.63 12.18 -18.19
C GLY A 276 -1.23 11.42 -16.95
N ILE A 277 -0.42 10.38 -17.17
CA ILE A 277 0.07 9.49 -16.12
C ILE A 277 1.50 9.88 -15.76
N HIS A 278 1.73 9.95 -14.45
CA HIS A 278 3.05 10.19 -13.87
C HIS A 278 3.51 8.93 -13.15
N TRP A 279 4.75 8.56 -13.39
CA TRP A 279 5.34 7.31 -12.96
C TRP A 279 6.29 7.51 -11.78
N GLY A 280 6.53 6.42 -11.10
CA GLY A 280 7.55 6.29 -10.07
C GLY A 280 8.11 4.88 -10.06
N ASN A 281 9.08 4.64 -9.19
CA ASN A 281 9.51 3.30 -8.81
C ASN A 281 9.42 3.11 -7.31
N GLU A 282 9.09 1.90 -6.90
CA GLU A 282 8.95 1.51 -5.50
C GLU A 282 9.99 0.45 -5.14
N ALA A 283 10.73 0.70 -4.06
CA ALA A 283 11.60 -0.27 -3.41
C ALA A 283 11.00 -0.69 -2.07
N ILE A 284 11.11 -1.96 -1.73
CA ILE A 284 10.43 -2.54 -0.57
C ILE A 284 11.43 -3.20 0.37
N MET A 285 11.35 -2.82 1.65
CA MET A 285 11.94 -3.52 2.78
C MET A 285 10.85 -4.28 3.51
N LEU A 286 10.94 -5.61 3.59
CA LEU A 286 9.88 -6.45 4.13
C LEU A 286 9.68 -6.30 5.65
N SER A 287 10.70 -5.84 6.34
CA SER A 287 10.71 -5.72 7.80
C SER A 287 11.48 -4.45 8.20
N ALA A 288 10.78 -3.44 8.69
CA ALA A 288 11.35 -2.20 9.23
C ALA A 288 10.93 -2.06 10.71
N GLY A 289 9.78 -1.44 11.00
CA GLY A 289 9.26 -1.29 12.36
C GLY A 289 9.08 -2.61 13.10
N THR A 290 8.75 -3.69 12.39
CA THR A 290 8.67 -5.04 12.99
C THR A 290 9.95 -5.48 13.70
N ASN A 291 11.13 -4.95 13.32
CA ASN A 291 12.37 -5.22 14.06
C ASN A 291 12.38 -4.49 15.41
N ILE A 292 11.76 -3.32 15.49
CA ILE A 292 11.62 -2.57 16.75
C ILE A 292 10.58 -3.23 17.65
N ASP A 293 9.45 -3.66 17.08
CA ASP A 293 8.45 -4.44 17.81
C ASP A 293 9.05 -5.72 18.40
N TRP A 294 9.87 -6.41 17.63
CA TRP A 294 10.61 -7.59 18.08
C TRP A 294 11.57 -7.29 19.24
N LEU A 295 12.30 -6.14 19.19
CA LEU A 295 13.14 -5.71 20.31
C LEU A 295 12.32 -5.44 21.60
N CYS A 296 11.07 -4.94 21.46
CA CYS A 296 10.17 -4.66 22.58
C CYS A 296 9.53 -5.96 23.11
N ALA A 297 8.76 -6.63 22.25
CA ALA A 297 7.83 -7.68 22.67
C ALA A 297 8.54 -9.00 22.97
N ASP A 298 9.44 -9.42 22.09
CA ASP A 298 10.07 -10.73 22.15
C ASP A 298 11.41 -10.72 22.88
N MET A 299 12.27 -9.74 22.54
CA MET A 299 13.60 -9.65 23.13
C MET A 299 13.67 -8.88 24.44
N GLN A 300 12.67 -8.04 24.71
CA GLN A 300 12.57 -7.21 25.92
C GLN A 300 13.84 -6.36 26.17
N LEU A 301 14.44 -5.89 25.07
CA LEU A 301 15.62 -5.02 25.12
C LEU A 301 15.27 -3.54 25.23
N ILE A 302 14.04 -3.16 24.91
CA ILE A 302 13.48 -1.81 25.05
C ILE A 302 12.03 -1.92 25.53
N ASP A 303 11.54 -0.90 26.24
CA ASP A 303 10.20 -0.91 26.82
C ASP A 303 9.12 -0.43 25.84
N SER A 304 9.51 0.40 24.88
CA SER A 304 8.64 0.89 23.79
C SER A 304 9.49 1.25 22.56
N PRO A 305 8.89 1.38 21.38
CA PRO A 305 9.59 1.83 20.18
C PRO A 305 10.35 3.15 20.36
N GLU A 306 9.75 4.13 21.05
CA GLU A 306 10.34 5.45 21.32
C GLU A 306 11.60 5.36 22.18
N HIS A 307 11.68 4.38 23.09
CA HIS A 307 12.84 4.13 23.94
C HIS A 307 14.07 3.64 23.16
N SER A 308 13.89 3.17 21.91
CA SER A 308 15.00 2.65 21.10
C SER A 308 16.11 3.66 20.87
N HIS A 309 15.75 4.92 20.62
CA HIS A 309 16.73 6.00 20.42
C HIS A 309 17.55 6.27 21.69
N GLU A 310 16.91 6.34 22.85
CA GLU A 310 17.57 6.59 24.13
C GLU A 310 18.59 5.48 24.44
N VAL A 311 18.19 4.22 24.27
CA VAL A 311 19.07 3.06 24.51
C VAL A 311 20.23 3.02 23.53
N ALA A 312 19.97 3.21 22.23
CA ALA A 312 21.01 3.22 21.20
C ALA A 312 22.04 4.34 21.40
N SER A 313 21.60 5.49 21.92
CA SER A 313 22.45 6.67 22.18
C SER A 313 23.40 6.52 23.37
N GLN A 314 23.29 5.45 24.16
CA GLN A 314 24.20 5.16 25.26
C GLN A 314 25.59 4.69 24.78
N VAL A 315 25.73 4.37 23.50
CA VAL A 315 26.99 3.97 22.87
C VAL A 315 27.23 4.78 21.61
N GLU A 316 28.49 5.07 21.32
CA GLU A 316 28.87 5.87 20.13
C GLU A 316 28.85 5.04 18.84
N THR A 317 29.11 3.74 18.94
CA THR A 317 29.18 2.80 17.80
C THR A 317 28.53 1.48 18.17
N THR A 318 28.35 0.59 17.22
CA THR A 318 27.88 -0.79 17.46
C THR A 318 28.98 -1.72 18.01
N ASP A 319 30.23 -1.24 18.13
CA ASP A 319 31.40 -2.02 18.48
C ASP A 319 31.58 -3.31 17.62
N GLY A 320 31.29 -3.16 16.33
CA GLY A 320 31.39 -4.25 15.33
C GLY A 320 30.20 -5.20 15.31
N VAL A 321 29.16 -4.96 16.09
CA VAL A 321 27.90 -5.70 15.96
C VAL A 321 27.15 -5.26 14.72
N VAL A 322 26.77 -6.21 13.88
CA VAL A 322 26.00 -6.00 12.65
C VAL A 322 24.69 -6.78 12.73
N TYR A 323 23.59 -6.13 12.36
CA TYR A 323 22.29 -6.77 12.26
C TYR A 323 21.76 -6.74 10.83
N VAL A 324 21.29 -7.90 10.33
CA VAL A 324 20.57 -8.02 9.07
C VAL A 324 19.06 -8.09 9.37
N PRO A 325 18.26 -7.06 9.04
CA PRO A 325 16.83 -7.01 9.36
C PRO A 325 15.99 -7.83 8.38
N ALA A 326 16.13 -9.15 8.41
CA ALA A 326 15.49 -10.09 7.50
C ALA A 326 14.47 -11.01 8.23
N LEU A 327 13.69 -10.47 9.17
CA LEU A 327 12.68 -11.25 9.92
C LEU A 327 11.65 -11.90 8.98
N LEU A 328 11.31 -11.24 7.87
CA LEU A 328 10.42 -11.73 6.81
C LEU A 328 11.16 -11.99 5.49
N GLY A 329 12.49 -12.16 5.53
CA GLY A 329 13.33 -12.20 4.33
C GLY A 329 13.82 -10.81 3.91
N LEU A 330 14.51 -10.76 2.77
CA LEU A 330 15.01 -9.52 2.16
C LEU A 330 14.16 -9.16 0.93
N GLY A 331 13.69 -7.92 0.87
CA GLY A 331 13.07 -7.33 -0.31
C GLY A 331 14.09 -6.77 -1.31
N THR A 332 13.84 -5.57 -1.84
CA THR A 332 14.74 -4.86 -2.75
C THR A 332 16.15 -4.75 -2.15
N PRO A 333 17.24 -4.95 -2.92
CA PRO A 333 17.27 -5.38 -4.32
C PRO A 333 17.25 -6.90 -4.52
N LYS A 334 17.49 -7.68 -3.48
CA LYS A 334 17.83 -9.11 -3.59
C LYS A 334 16.61 -10.03 -3.76
N TRP A 335 15.48 -9.70 -3.13
CA TRP A 335 14.26 -10.51 -3.12
C TRP A 335 14.51 -11.95 -2.66
N ASP A 336 15.25 -12.07 -1.56
CA ASP A 336 15.55 -13.37 -0.92
C ASP A 336 14.60 -13.60 0.27
N TYR A 337 13.53 -14.33 0.03
CA TYR A 337 12.56 -14.71 1.06
C TYR A 337 13.11 -15.81 2.01
N GLY A 338 14.24 -16.43 1.66
CA GLY A 338 14.94 -17.41 2.49
C GLY A 338 15.87 -16.80 3.53
N ALA A 339 16.26 -15.53 3.36
CA ALA A 339 17.09 -14.82 4.33
C ALA A 339 16.39 -14.73 5.70
N ARG A 340 17.17 -14.67 6.76
CA ARG A 340 16.67 -14.56 8.14
C ARG A 340 17.41 -13.46 8.89
N GLY A 341 16.76 -12.88 9.89
CA GLY A 341 17.38 -11.93 10.81
C GLY A 341 18.65 -12.51 11.40
N THR A 342 19.75 -11.77 11.37
CA THR A 342 21.05 -12.26 11.78
C THR A 342 21.81 -11.21 12.55
N LEU A 343 22.37 -11.57 13.72
CA LEU A 343 23.31 -10.75 14.49
C LEU A 343 24.72 -11.36 14.35
N LEU A 344 25.68 -10.52 14.01
CA LEU A 344 27.10 -10.86 13.86
C LEU A 344 27.97 -9.95 14.73
N GLY A 345 29.19 -10.38 15.07
CA GLY A 345 30.17 -9.54 15.76
C GLY A 345 29.96 -9.42 17.28
N ILE A 346 29.11 -10.23 17.88
CA ILE A 346 28.88 -10.23 19.34
C ILE A 346 30.13 -10.69 20.08
N THR A 347 30.55 -9.90 21.07
CA THR A 347 31.67 -10.21 21.98
C THR A 347 31.21 -10.15 23.45
N ARG A 348 32.12 -10.47 24.37
CA ARG A 348 31.81 -10.36 25.80
C ARG A 348 31.53 -8.89 26.23
N GLY A 349 32.02 -7.91 25.48
CA GLY A 349 31.79 -6.48 25.73
C GLY A 349 30.46 -5.96 25.17
N THR A 350 29.77 -6.75 24.34
CA THR A 350 28.51 -6.32 23.70
C THR A 350 27.43 -6.15 24.76
N SER A 351 26.89 -4.94 24.84
CA SER A 351 25.77 -4.59 25.73
C SER A 351 24.44 -4.53 24.99
N ARG A 352 23.35 -4.39 25.73
CA ARG A 352 22.01 -4.11 25.21
C ARG A 352 22.00 -2.93 24.23
N ALA A 353 22.69 -1.86 24.57
CA ALA A 353 22.76 -0.64 23.74
C ALA A 353 23.42 -0.90 22.36
N HIS A 354 24.47 -1.70 22.31
CA HIS A 354 25.10 -2.09 21.04
C HIS A 354 24.15 -2.87 20.13
N ILE A 355 23.35 -3.79 20.71
CA ILE A 355 22.37 -4.58 19.94
C ILE A 355 21.25 -3.70 19.39
N VAL A 356 20.67 -2.84 20.25
CA VAL A 356 19.60 -1.92 19.83
C VAL A 356 20.11 -0.97 18.73
N ARG A 357 21.30 -0.41 18.90
CA ARG A 357 21.94 0.44 17.90
C ARG A 357 22.19 -0.32 16.58
N ALA A 358 22.69 -1.54 16.63
CA ALA A 358 22.93 -2.37 15.45
C ALA A 358 21.63 -2.65 14.68
N VAL A 359 20.51 -2.84 15.37
CA VAL A 359 19.20 -3.03 14.72
C VAL A 359 18.75 -1.76 13.99
N LEU A 360 18.86 -0.58 14.64
CA LEU A 360 18.53 0.70 14.00
C LEU A 360 19.43 0.98 12.78
N GLU A 361 20.74 0.78 12.92
CA GLU A 361 21.71 0.95 11.82
C GLU A 361 21.45 -0.05 10.69
N GLY A 362 21.11 -1.31 11.01
CA GLY A 362 20.73 -2.33 10.03
C GLY A 362 19.51 -1.92 9.19
N ILE A 363 18.47 -1.34 9.82
CA ILE A 363 17.31 -0.80 9.11
C ILE A 363 17.73 0.37 8.21
N ALA A 364 18.58 1.28 8.71
CA ALA A 364 19.07 2.41 7.93
C ALA A 364 19.90 1.98 6.72
N HIS A 365 20.80 1.00 6.87
CA HIS A 365 21.55 0.41 5.77
C HIS A 365 20.65 -0.21 4.70
N ARG A 366 19.58 -0.87 5.11
CA ARG A 366 18.57 -1.38 4.14
C ARG A 366 17.86 -0.24 3.41
N GLY A 367 17.62 0.88 4.09
CA GLY A 367 17.15 2.11 3.45
C GLY A 367 18.11 2.61 2.37
N ALA A 368 19.41 2.61 2.66
CA ALA A 368 20.45 2.97 1.68
C ALA A 368 20.46 2.01 0.46
N ASP A 369 20.37 0.70 0.68
CA ASP A 369 20.25 -0.29 -0.41
C ASP A 369 19.05 -0.01 -1.32
N MET A 370 17.92 0.44 -0.76
CA MET A 370 16.72 0.81 -1.54
C MET A 370 16.96 2.07 -2.37
N VAL A 371 17.67 3.05 -1.83
CA VAL A 371 18.07 4.27 -2.57
C VAL A 371 18.94 3.90 -3.76
N ASP A 372 19.99 3.10 -3.55
CA ASP A 372 20.89 2.66 -4.61
C ASP A 372 20.15 1.88 -5.70
N ALA A 373 19.23 0.98 -5.31
CA ALA A 373 18.40 0.25 -6.24
C ALA A 373 17.48 1.17 -7.06
N SER A 374 16.86 2.16 -6.40
CA SER A 374 16.00 3.13 -7.05
C SER A 374 16.76 4.01 -8.05
N GLN A 375 17.96 4.47 -7.69
CA GLN A 375 18.84 5.21 -8.60
C GLN A 375 19.27 4.36 -9.80
N ALA A 376 19.65 3.11 -9.56
CA ALA A 376 20.07 2.19 -10.64
C ALA A 376 18.94 1.93 -11.64
N ASP A 377 17.71 1.74 -11.17
CA ASP A 377 16.56 1.43 -12.02
C ASP A 377 15.96 2.67 -12.71
N SER A 378 15.97 3.83 -12.06
CA SER A 378 15.43 5.08 -12.63
C SER A 378 16.42 5.85 -13.48
N GLY A 379 17.73 5.65 -13.27
CA GLY A 379 18.79 6.48 -13.85
C GLY A 379 18.83 7.91 -13.27
N LEU A 380 18.10 8.18 -12.19
CA LEU A 380 18.00 9.49 -11.55
C LEU A 380 18.91 9.53 -10.32
N THR A 381 19.45 10.72 -10.01
CA THR A 381 20.16 10.96 -8.75
C THR A 381 19.15 11.38 -7.68
N ILE A 382 19.22 10.74 -6.52
CA ILE A 382 18.41 11.07 -5.34
C ILE A 382 19.25 11.95 -4.42
N GLU A 383 19.01 13.26 -4.45
CA GLU A 383 19.77 14.23 -3.65
C GLU A 383 19.26 14.37 -2.22
N SER A 384 17.99 14.07 -2.00
CA SER A 384 17.33 14.18 -0.69
C SER A 384 16.15 13.23 -0.58
N ILE A 385 15.90 12.77 0.63
CA ILE A 385 14.81 11.83 0.94
C ILE A 385 13.89 12.48 1.97
N ARG A 386 12.58 12.38 1.75
CA ARG A 386 11.56 12.65 2.77
C ARG A 386 11.31 11.37 3.55
N VAL A 387 11.16 11.50 4.86
CA VAL A 387 10.97 10.36 5.76
C VAL A 387 9.68 10.52 6.54
N ASP A 388 8.88 9.45 6.61
CA ASP A 388 7.71 9.30 7.47
C ASP A 388 7.57 7.87 8.00
N GLY A 389 6.53 7.60 8.81
CA GLY A 389 6.21 6.30 9.37
C GLY A 389 5.94 6.32 10.84
#